data_5c0d87716a1eb2f8b7db62156a8f14e0
#
_entry.id   5c0d87716a1eb2f8b7db62156a8f14e0
#
_cell.length_a   1.000
_cell.length_b   1.000
_cell.length_c   1.000
_cell.angle_alpha   90.00
_cell.angle_beta   90.00
_cell.angle_gamma   90.00
#
_symmetry.space_group_name_H-M   'P 1'
#
loop_
_entity.id
_entity.type
_entity.pdbx_description
1 polymer ?
#
loop_
_entity_poly.entity_id
_entity_poly.type
_entity_poly.pdbx_seq_one_letter_code
_entity_poly.pdbx_strand_id
1 'polypeptide(L)'
;MHLPISVTQDELLEVLLQVAPVRPVFIWGAPGIGKSTLVEKFADEVGLPCVSLLGSQLAPEDIIGIPQIRGETSEFLPPKMIARKEPYVLFLDELNACTQEVQKAFYSLIHERRIGEYHLPEGSIVIGAGNRAEDSAIVKTMSSALLNLSLIHI
;
A
#
# COMPACT_ATOMS: atom_id res chain seq x y z
N MET A 1 6.53 -16.18 12.09
CA MET A 1 7.16 -14.84 12.19
C MET A 1 8.03 -14.62 10.96
N HIS A 2 7.72 -13.61 10.20
CA HIS A 2 8.56 -13.25 9.06
C HIS A 2 9.62 -12.25 9.53
N LEU A 3 10.89 -12.65 9.42
CA LEU A 3 11.99 -11.74 9.73
C LEU A 3 12.09 -10.69 8.63
N PRO A 4 12.34 -9.41 8.99
CA PRO A 4 12.52 -8.39 7.97
C PRO A 4 13.78 -8.67 7.15
N ILE A 5 13.67 -8.46 5.85
CA ILE A 5 14.81 -8.56 4.94
C ILE A 5 15.47 -7.18 4.86
N SER A 6 16.75 -7.12 5.12
CA SER A 6 17.52 -5.88 4.98
C SER A 6 18.25 -5.88 3.66
N VAL A 7 18.02 -4.84 2.85
CA VAL A 7 18.59 -4.73 1.50
C VAL A 7 19.14 -3.33 1.26
N THR A 8 20.03 -3.21 0.30
CA THR A 8 20.47 -1.92 -0.23
C THR A 8 19.44 -1.39 -1.23
N GLN A 9 19.55 -0.12 -1.62
CA GLN A 9 18.69 0.44 -2.66
C GLN A 9 18.82 -0.31 -3.99
N ASP A 10 20.03 -0.75 -4.32
CA ASP A 10 20.29 -1.48 -5.57
C ASP A 10 19.64 -2.87 -5.58
N GLU A 11 19.49 -3.48 -4.41
CA GLU A 11 18.85 -4.79 -4.26
C GLU A 11 17.33 -4.70 -4.15
N LEU A 12 16.80 -3.54 -3.79
CA LEU A 12 15.37 -3.39 -3.52
C LEU A 12 14.50 -3.71 -4.73
N LEU A 13 14.88 -3.23 -5.90
CA LEU A 13 14.12 -3.49 -7.12
C LEU A 13 14.02 -4.99 -7.40
N GLU A 14 15.13 -5.69 -7.24
CA GLU A 14 15.18 -7.13 -7.47
C GLU A 14 14.31 -7.91 -6.47
N VAL A 15 14.35 -7.52 -5.20
CA VAL A 15 13.50 -8.12 -4.17
C VAL A 15 12.02 -7.85 -4.45
N LEU A 16 11.67 -6.63 -4.86
CA LEU A 16 10.29 -6.28 -5.21
C LEU A 16 9.79 -7.13 -6.38
N LEU A 17 10.61 -7.34 -7.40
CA LEU A 17 10.23 -8.16 -8.55
C LEU A 17 9.93 -9.62 -8.17
N GLN A 18 10.58 -10.12 -7.13
CA GLN A 18 10.37 -11.49 -6.66
C GLN A 18 9.20 -11.61 -5.68
N VAL A 19 9.01 -10.64 -4.80
CA VAL A 19 8.11 -10.74 -3.65
C VAL A 19 6.77 -10.05 -3.89
N ALA A 20 6.78 -8.83 -4.42
CA ALA A 20 5.58 -8.00 -4.50
C ALA A 20 4.44 -8.60 -5.36
N PRO A 21 4.71 -9.33 -6.46
CA PRO A 21 3.63 -9.99 -7.20
C PRO A 21 2.94 -11.12 -6.44
N VAL A 22 3.59 -11.68 -5.43
CA VAL A 22 3.10 -12.84 -4.68
C VAL A 22 2.39 -12.42 -3.39
N ARG A 23 2.89 -11.39 -2.73
CA ARG A 23 2.35 -10.92 -1.45
C ARG A 23 2.57 -9.42 -1.26
N PRO A 24 1.74 -8.76 -0.43
CA PRO A 24 1.94 -7.35 -0.09
C PRO A 24 3.31 -7.13 0.55
N VAL A 25 3.88 -5.96 0.30
CA VAL A 25 5.21 -5.59 0.78
C VAL A 25 5.11 -4.29 1.57
N PHE A 26 5.83 -4.21 2.67
CA PHE A 26 6.02 -2.98 3.42
C PHE A 26 7.52 -2.64 3.46
N ILE A 27 7.86 -1.43 3.01
CA ILE A 27 9.24 -0.97 2.92
C ILE A 27 9.53 -0.01 4.06
N TRP A 28 10.53 -0.34 4.88
CA TRP A 28 11.04 0.52 5.93
C TRP A 28 12.28 1.24 5.45
N GLY A 29 12.33 2.53 5.62
CA GLY A 29 13.53 3.28 5.26
C GLY A 29 13.44 4.74 5.64
N ALA A 30 14.59 5.42 5.71
CA ALA A 30 14.65 6.83 5.99
C ALA A 30 13.94 7.64 4.91
N PRO A 31 13.35 8.81 5.25
CA PRO A 31 12.79 9.69 4.24
C PRO A 31 13.86 10.16 3.26
N GLY A 32 13.49 10.34 2.00
CA GLY A 32 14.41 10.85 0.98
C GLY A 32 15.38 9.84 0.38
N ILE A 33 15.22 8.55 0.64
CA ILE A 33 16.10 7.51 0.06
C ILE A 33 15.62 7.01 -1.31
N GLY A 34 14.60 7.63 -1.89
CA GLY A 34 14.13 7.29 -3.23
C GLY A 34 13.18 6.11 -3.31
N LYS A 35 12.45 5.81 -2.23
CA LYS A 35 11.48 4.69 -2.20
C LYS A 35 10.43 4.79 -3.30
N SER A 36 9.82 5.96 -3.48
CA SER A 36 8.79 6.15 -4.51
C SER A 36 9.33 5.96 -5.92
N THR A 37 10.54 6.47 -6.19
CA THR A 37 11.19 6.29 -7.49
C THR A 37 11.44 4.81 -7.79
N LEU A 38 11.87 4.05 -6.78
CA LEU A 38 12.12 2.61 -6.94
C LEU A 38 10.83 1.84 -7.18
N VAL A 39 9.73 2.22 -6.51
CA VAL A 39 8.42 1.58 -6.72
C VAL A 39 7.89 1.91 -8.12
N GLU A 40 8.06 3.13 -8.59
CA GLU A 40 7.69 3.51 -9.96
C GLU A 40 8.49 2.71 -10.98
N LYS A 41 9.79 2.54 -10.77
CA LYS A 41 10.64 1.67 -11.59
C LYS A 41 10.15 0.23 -11.59
N PHE A 42 9.81 -0.28 -10.43
CA PHE A 42 9.24 -1.62 -10.30
C PHE A 42 7.95 -1.75 -11.12
N ALA A 43 7.05 -0.78 -11.02
CA ALA A 43 5.80 -0.79 -11.78
C ALA A 43 6.06 -0.81 -13.30
N ASP A 44 7.02 -0.02 -13.77
CA ASP A 44 7.43 -0.03 -15.18
C ASP A 44 7.95 -1.40 -15.61
N GLU A 45 8.77 -2.04 -14.77
CA GLU A 45 9.33 -3.37 -15.07
C GLU A 45 8.26 -4.45 -15.18
N VAL A 46 7.22 -4.39 -14.36
CA VAL A 46 6.10 -5.35 -14.43
C VAL A 46 5.00 -4.93 -15.41
N GLY A 47 5.14 -3.76 -16.03
CA GLY A 47 4.19 -3.28 -17.03
C GLY A 47 2.87 -2.79 -16.48
N LEU A 48 2.83 -2.31 -15.24
CA LEU A 48 1.62 -1.82 -14.59
C LEU A 48 1.70 -0.31 -14.33
N PRO A 49 0.58 0.42 -14.43
CA PRO A 49 0.54 1.79 -13.95
C PRO A 49 0.72 1.84 -12.44
N CYS A 50 1.30 2.92 -11.93
CA CYS A 50 1.52 3.13 -10.51
C CYS A 50 0.68 4.29 -10.00
N VAL A 51 -0.08 4.05 -8.94
CA VAL A 51 -0.75 5.09 -8.17
C VAL A 51 0.03 5.27 -6.88
N SER A 52 0.66 6.42 -6.74
CA SER A 52 1.50 6.74 -5.58
C SER A 52 0.77 7.76 -4.71
N LEU A 53 0.56 7.42 -3.45
CA LEU A 53 -0.14 8.26 -2.49
C LEU A 53 0.78 8.56 -1.31
N LEU A 54 0.69 9.79 -0.80
CA LEU A 54 1.50 10.24 0.33
C LEU A 54 0.61 10.35 1.58
N GLY A 55 0.88 9.51 2.57
CA GLY A 55 0.04 9.39 3.76
C GLY A 55 -0.17 10.68 4.53
N SER A 56 0.87 11.54 4.60
CA SER A 56 0.77 12.83 5.27
C SER A 56 -0.22 13.80 4.60
N GLN A 57 -0.59 13.56 3.35
CA GLN A 57 -1.50 14.40 2.57
C GLN A 57 -2.86 13.77 2.34
N LEU A 58 -3.09 12.55 2.85
CA LEU A 58 -4.33 11.82 2.63
C LEU A 58 -5.38 12.13 3.69
N ALA A 59 -6.58 12.46 3.24
CA ALA A 59 -7.79 12.39 4.05
C ALA A 59 -8.44 11.01 3.84
N PRO A 60 -9.29 10.53 4.76
CA PRO A 60 -9.99 9.26 4.59
C PRO A 60 -10.75 9.15 3.26
N GLU A 61 -11.35 10.23 2.79
CA GLU A 61 -12.10 10.30 1.53
C GLU A 61 -11.24 10.01 0.30
N ASP A 62 -9.94 10.24 0.41
CA ASP A 62 -9.01 10.01 -0.71
C ASP A 62 -8.79 8.53 -1.01
N ILE A 63 -9.13 7.66 -0.08
CA ILE A 63 -9.05 6.20 -0.26
C ILE A 63 -10.44 5.57 -0.20
N ILE A 64 -11.22 5.85 0.87
CA ILE A 64 -12.52 5.22 1.11
C ILE A 64 -13.57 5.78 0.16
N GLY A 65 -13.44 7.05 -0.22
CA GLY A 65 -14.42 7.72 -1.05
C GLY A 65 -15.47 8.43 -0.23
N ILE A 66 -16.56 8.81 -0.90
CA ILE A 66 -17.66 9.58 -0.33
C ILE A 66 -18.90 8.69 -0.34
N PRO A 67 -19.71 8.71 0.75
CA PRO A 67 -20.96 7.97 0.76
C PRO A 67 -21.96 8.57 -0.24
N GLN A 68 -22.63 7.70 -0.98
CA GLN A 68 -23.68 8.07 -1.91
C GLN A 68 -24.91 7.21 -1.69
N ILE A 69 -26.08 7.80 -1.86
CA ILE A 69 -27.35 7.08 -1.71
C ILE A 69 -27.71 6.45 -3.06
N ARG A 70 -27.97 5.15 -3.04
CA ARG A 70 -28.49 4.41 -4.18
C ARG A 70 -29.75 3.67 -3.78
N GLY A 71 -30.92 4.14 -4.23
CA GLY A 71 -32.20 3.57 -3.84
C GLY A 71 -32.41 3.71 -2.34
N GLU A 72 -32.56 2.61 -1.64
CA GLU A 72 -32.78 2.56 -0.18
C GLU A 72 -31.50 2.31 0.62
N THR A 73 -30.36 2.20 -0.07
CA THR A 73 -29.05 1.92 0.56
C THR A 73 -28.06 3.04 0.30
N SER A 74 -27.02 3.06 1.10
CA SER A 74 -25.86 3.93 0.86
C SER A 74 -24.63 3.08 0.59
N GLU A 75 -23.76 3.59 -0.25
CA GLU A 75 -22.48 2.95 -0.54
C GLU A 75 -21.36 4.00 -0.61
N PHE A 76 -20.14 3.60 -0.32
CA PHE A 76 -18.97 4.44 -0.52
C PHE A 76 -18.46 4.27 -1.94
N LEU A 77 -18.27 5.39 -2.65
CA LEU A 77 -17.66 5.40 -3.97
C LEU A 77 -16.21 5.86 -3.83
N PRO A 78 -15.23 4.98 -4.02
CA PRO A 78 -13.83 5.38 -3.94
C PRO A 78 -13.45 6.33 -5.09
N PRO A 79 -12.40 7.16 -4.88
CA PRO A 79 -11.94 8.06 -5.94
C PRO A 79 -11.56 7.30 -7.22
N LYS A 80 -11.71 7.97 -8.34
CA LYS A 80 -11.41 7.39 -9.66
C LYS A 80 -10.00 6.82 -9.76
N MET A 81 -9.02 7.45 -9.10
CA MET A 81 -7.64 6.98 -9.13
C MET A 81 -7.45 5.63 -8.42
N ILE A 82 -8.32 5.30 -7.46
CA ILE A 82 -8.31 4.03 -6.75
C ILE A 82 -9.21 3.02 -7.45
N ALA A 83 -10.40 3.45 -7.89
CA ALA A 83 -11.42 2.59 -8.47
C ALA A 83 -11.13 2.24 -9.94
N ARG A 84 -9.93 1.74 -10.19
CA ARG A 84 -9.51 1.34 -11.53
C ARG A 84 -10.05 -0.03 -11.89
N LYS A 85 -10.24 -0.29 -13.17
CA LYS A 85 -10.74 -1.57 -13.68
C LYS A 85 -9.61 -2.52 -14.09
N GLU A 86 -8.44 -1.96 -14.42
CA GLU A 86 -7.27 -2.72 -14.82
C GLU A 86 -6.28 -2.83 -13.68
N PRO A 87 -5.48 -3.89 -13.61
CA PRO A 87 -4.50 -4.04 -12.53
C PRO A 87 -3.48 -2.91 -12.49
N TYR A 88 -3.07 -2.55 -11.29
CA TYR A 88 -2.12 -1.46 -11.08
C TYR A 88 -1.32 -1.69 -9.80
N VAL A 89 -0.23 -0.93 -9.65
CA VAL A 89 0.54 -0.88 -8.42
C VAL A 89 0.00 0.27 -7.57
N LEU A 90 -0.47 -0.05 -6.37
CA LEU A 90 -0.88 0.95 -5.38
C LEU A 90 0.23 1.09 -4.35
N PHE A 91 0.87 2.25 -4.32
CA PHE A 91 1.94 2.57 -3.38
C PHE A 91 1.48 3.65 -2.41
N LEU A 92 1.53 3.33 -1.12
CA LEU A 92 1.24 4.29 -0.06
C LEU A 92 2.50 4.56 0.75
N ASP A 93 3.07 5.75 0.58
CA ASP A 93 4.24 6.21 1.32
C ASP A 93 3.82 6.94 2.60
N GLU A 94 4.74 7.03 3.55
CA GLU A 94 4.52 7.69 4.85
C GLU A 94 3.26 7.17 5.57
N LEU A 95 3.10 5.85 5.61
CA LEU A 95 1.94 5.23 6.27
C LEU A 95 1.84 5.60 7.75
N ASN A 96 2.98 5.86 8.39
CA ASN A 96 3.06 6.33 9.77
C ASN A 96 2.39 7.70 9.99
N ALA A 97 2.33 8.53 8.95
CA ALA A 97 1.70 9.86 9.02
C ALA A 97 0.20 9.83 8.70
N CYS A 98 -0.34 8.69 8.33
CA CYS A 98 -1.77 8.52 8.04
C CYS A 98 -2.61 8.56 9.32
N THR A 99 -3.87 8.99 9.19
CA THR A 99 -4.86 8.79 10.26
C THR A 99 -5.14 7.30 10.44
N GLN A 100 -5.72 6.93 11.59
CA GLN A 100 -6.10 5.54 11.84
C GLN A 100 -7.13 5.03 10.82
N GLU A 101 -8.02 5.87 10.35
CA GLU A 101 -9.02 5.50 9.35
C GLU A 101 -8.38 5.15 8.01
N VAL A 102 -7.37 5.93 7.59
CA VAL A 102 -6.61 5.63 6.38
C VAL A 102 -5.80 4.34 6.55
N GLN A 103 -5.20 4.13 7.73
CA GLN A 103 -4.48 2.90 8.03
C GLN A 103 -5.39 1.67 7.96
N LYS A 104 -6.60 1.77 8.51
CA LYS A 104 -7.59 0.68 8.44
C LYS A 104 -8.00 0.37 7.01
N ALA A 105 -8.21 1.40 6.18
CA ALA A 105 -8.51 1.21 4.77
C ALA A 105 -7.37 0.51 4.04
N PHE A 106 -6.13 0.89 4.36
CA PHE A 106 -4.94 0.25 3.79
C PHE A 106 -4.84 -1.22 4.23
N TYR A 107 -5.12 -1.53 5.48
CA TYR A 107 -5.15 -2.92 5.97
C TYR A 107 -6.19 -3.74 5.23
N SER A 108 -7.37 -3.18 4.98
CA SER A 108 -8.42 -3.83 4.21
C SER A 108 -7.95 -4.12 2.78
N LEU A 109 -7.26 -3.17 2.14
CA LEU A 109 -6.67 -3.36 0.83
C LEU A 109 -5.63 -4.47 0.79
N ILE A 110 -4.77 -4.55 1.81
CA ILE A 110 -3.74 -5.57 1.88
C ILE A 110 -4.35 -6.95 2.15
N HIS A 111 -5.23 -7.03 3.15
CA HIS A 111 -5.76 -8.32 3.64
C HIS A 111 -6.89 -8.85 2.76
N GLU A 112 -7.86 -8.01 2.43
CA GLU A 112 -9.07 -8.40 1.70
C GLU A 112 -9.03 -8.00 0.22
N ARG A 113 -8.06 -7.19 -0.18
CA ARG A 113 -7.90 -6.63 -1.53
C ARG A 113 -9.13 -5.85 -1.97
N ARG A 114 -9.76 -5.16 -1.02
CA ARG A 114 -10.95 -4.35 -1.28
C ARG A 114 -11.05 -3.15 -0.35
N ILE A 115 -11.81 -2.15 -0.77
CA ILE A 115 -12.29 -1.04 0.05
C ILE A 115 -13.80 -0.98 -0.15
N GLY A 116 -14.56 -1.25 0.91
CA GLY A 116 -16.02 -1.31 0.80
C GLY A 116 -16.46 -2.30 -0.28
N GLU A 117 -17.21 -1.83 -1.24
CA GLU A 117 -17.69 -2.64 -2.36
C GLU A 117 -16.68 -2.75 -3.52
N TYR A 118 -15.64 -1.94 -3.51
CA TYR A 118 -14.63 -1.95 -4.57
C TYR A 118 -13.57 -3.01 -4.29
N HIS A 119 -13.38 -3.89 -5.25
CA HIS A 119 -12.32 -4.92 -5.24
C HIS A 119 -11.17 -4.50 -6.16
N LEU A 120 -9.94 -4.66 -5.67
CA LEU A 120 -8.76 -4.46 -6.52
C LEU A 120 -8.79 -5.45 -7.69
N PRO A 121 -8.48 -4.99 -8.92
CA PRO A 121 -8.37 -5.91 -10.05
C PRO A 121 -7.33 -7.00 -9.78
N GLU A 122 -7.61 -8.19 -10.26
CA GLU A 122 -6.67 -9.30 -10.15
C GLU A 122 -5.36 -8.95 -10.83
N GLY A 123 -4.25 -9.25 -10.17
CA GLY A 123 -2.92 -8.87 -10.64
C GLY A 123 -2.43 -7.52 -10.11
N SER A 124 -3.27 -6.78 -9.38
CA SER A 124 -2.83 -5.55 -8.72
C SER A 124 -1.87 -5.83 -7.58
N ILE A 125 -0.92 -4.92 -7.37
CA ILE A 125 0.14 -5.06 -6.37
C ILE A 125 0.02 -3.91 -5.36
N VAL A 126 0.09 -4.23 -4.06
CA VAL A 126 0.00 -3.24 -3.00
C VAL A 126 1.32 -3.15 -2.27
N ILE A 127 1.88 -1.95 -2.17
CA ILE A 127 3.13 -1.68 -1.47
C ILE A 127 2.91 -0.51 -0.51
N GLY A 128 3.31 -0.69 0.73
CA GLY A 128 3.33 0.36 1.74
C GLY A 128 4.75 0.73 2.12
N ALA A 129 4.95 1.93 2.62
CA ALA A 129 6.25 2.37 3.10
C ALA A 129 6.11 3.29 4.32
N GLY A 130 7.12 3.34 5.14
CA GLY A 130 7.16 4.18 6.33
C GLY A 130 8.58 4.44 6.82
N ASN A 131 8.66 5.23 7.88
CA ASN A 131 9.89 5.66 8.52
C ASN A 131 10.27 4.75 9.70
N ARG A 132 11.53 4.41 9.79
CA ARG A 132 12.07 3.47 10.78
C ARG A 132 11.85 3.84 12.25
N ALA A 133 11.99 5.11 12.58
CA ALA A 133 12.05 5.53 13.98
C ALA A 133 10.67 5.64 14.65
N GLU A 134 9.63 5.86 13.87
CA GLU A 134 8.30 6.21 14.39
C GLU A 134 7.27 5.09 14.23
N ASP A 135 7.64 4.01 13.54
CA ASP A 135 6.68 3.05 13.01
C ASP A 135 6.67 1.69 13.68
N SER A 136 7.42 1.48 14.75
CA SER A 136 7.48 0.17 15.41
C SER A 136 6.11 -0.33 15.87
N ALA A 137 5.24 0.57 16.31
CA ALA A 137 3.89 0.24 16.75
C ALA A 137 2.99 -0.14 15.57
N ILE A 138 3.10 0.59 14.45
CA ILE A 138 2.33 0.31 13.22
C ILE A 138 2.73 -1.05 12.65
N VAL A 139 4.02 -1.30 12.55
CA VAL A 139 4.53 -2.57 12.03
C VAL A 139 4.14 -3.75 12.92
N LYS A 140 4.18 -3.58 14.24
CA LYS A 140 3.68 -4.60 15.15
C LYS A 140 2.21 -4.92 14.91
N THR A 141 1.40 -3.89 14.75
CA THR A 141 -0.04 -4.04 14.45
C THR A 141 -0.24 -4.71 13.11
N MET A 142 0.46 -4.27 12.07
CA MET A 142 0.40 -4.87 10.74
C MET A 142 0.88 -6.32 10.74
N SER A 143 2.01 -6.60 11.40
CA SER A 143 2.57 -7.95 11.46
C SER A 143 1.68 -8.92 12.21
N SER A 144 1.01 -8.47 13.26
CA SER A 144 0.09 -9.31 14.03
C SER A 144 -1.24 -9.55 13.30
N ALA A 145 -1.70 -8.57 12.52
CA ALA A 145 -2.95 -8.67 11.77
C ALA A 145 -2.77 -9.33 10.40
N LEU A 146 -1.58 -9.26 9.80
CA LEU A 146 -1.30 -9.65 8.43
C LEU A 146 -0.12 -10.62 8.36
N LEU A 147 -0.40 -11.91 8.55
CA LEU A 147 0.62 -12.95 8.55
C LEU A 147 1.39 -13.08 7.23
N ASN A 148 0.84 -12.53 6.14
CA ASN A 148 1.41 -12.65 4.79
C ASN A 148 2.15 -11.38 4.33
N LEU A 149 2.31 -10.39 5.21
CA LEU A 149 3.01 -9.16 4.86
C LEU A 149 4.53 -9.39 4.85
N SER A 150 5.18 -9.01 3.76
CA SER A 150 6.64 -9.03 3.67
C SER A 150 7.22 -7.70 4.09
N LEU A 151 8.15 -7.73 5.04
CA LEU A 151 8.83 -6.55 5.57
C LEU A 151 10.22 -6.42 4.95
N ILE A 152 10.52 -5.26 4.39
CA ILE A 152 11.82 -4.96 3.78
C ILE A 152 12.39 -3.70 4.43
N HIS A 153 13.63 -3.79 4.89
CA HIS A 153 14.37 -2.64 5.43
C HIS A 153 15.41 -2.15 4.42
N ILE A 154 15.48 -0.83 4.22
CA ILE A 154 16.54 -0.19 3.46
C ILE A 154 17.36 0.75 4.34
#